data_c9f48d56c324a0d0ac936902f486ab3f
#
_entry.id   c9f48d56c324a0d0ac936902f486ab3f
#
_cell.length_a   1.000
_cell.length_b   1.000
_cell.length_c   1.000
_cell.angle_alpha   90.00
_cell.angle_beta   90.00
_cell.angle_gamma   90.00
#
_symmetry.space_group_name_H-M   'P 1'
#
loop_
_entity.id
_entity.type
_entity.pdbx_description
1 polymer ?
#
loop_
_entity_poly.entity_id
_entity_poly.type
_entity_poly.pdbx_seq_one_letter_code
_entity_poly.pdbx_strand_id
1 'polypeptide(L)'
;MKKLIAMTTIKLVEKHDFKKDSAQYRELDQLCFLSKNLYNAGLYTVRQYFFSERKFLGYNQLTNQFSETNQPDFRALPAKVAQHVLKLVCQNFKSFFALLSKKKSGEYSPAVKIPKYLAKVTGRQVLHYTSQAVSLRKKQGYVNLSQTSIFIKSAVEKVQFVRVVPRKYKVTVEIGYEKELPELKSVYLPRKFSAIDIGVDNLATVSFADSEPFIVNGKPLKSINQFFNKINARLLSEQRKINTQSTTRTIKMFTLSRKRDNRINDYFHKASRYIVNQLVSRNVTDLIVGHNNKWKQDTTLGKKTNQNFVSIPFNRFIDMLCYKCALEGISVHIIDESYTSKASFLDRDFIPTYTKVDLVKHKFSGRRKYRGLYKSKIFQQALNADLNGSLNIMRKFFQNNLEICPPAFSRNWHF
;
A
#
# COMPACT_ATOMS: atom_id res chain seq x y z
N MET A 1 -13.93 17.91 -15.81
CA MET A 1 -14.29 17.72 -14.37
C MET A 1 -14.77 16.30 -14.14
N LYS A 2 -13.96 15.41 -13.57
CA LYS A 2 -14.45 14.13 -13.07
C LYS A 2 -15.18 14.42 -11.76
N LYS A 3 -16.52 14.25 -11.74
CA LYS A 3 -17.32 14.25 -10.51
C LYS A 3 -16.65 13.31 -9.52
N LEU A 4 -16.08 13.83 -8.43
CA LEU A 4 -15.75 13.01 -7.25
C LEU A 4 -17.11 12.49 -6.74
N ILE A 5 -17.38 11.23 -7.06
CA ILE A 5 -18.43 10.49 -6.36
C ILE A 5 -17.94 10.41 -4.93
N ALA A 6 -18.60 11.09 -4.01
CA ALA A 6 -18.29 11.01 -2.59
C ALA A 6 -18.34 9.53 -2.21
N MET A 7 -17.21 8.95 -1.86
CA MET A 7 -17.17 7.59 -1.32
C MET A 7 -17.92 7.62 0.01
N THR A 8 -19.04 6.96 0.10
CA THR A 8 -19.85 6.86 1.33
C THR A 8 -19.30 5.81 2.28
N THR A 9 -18.49 4.89 1.78
CA THR A 9 -17.90 3.79 2.57
C THR A 9 -16.44 3.56 2.23
N ILE A 10 -15.69 3.03 3.19
CA ILE A 10 -14.31 2.57 2.99
C ILE A 10 -14.18 1.10 3.37
N LYS A 11 -13.42 0.33 2.57
CA LYS A 11 -13.10 -1.08 2.86
C LYS A 11 -11.87 -1.18 3.72
N LEU A 12 -12.01 -1.79 4.88
CA LEU A 12 -10.93 -2.02 5.84
C LEU A 12 -10.70 -3.52 6.04
N VAL A 13 -9.53 -3.86 6.58
CA VAL A 13 -9.14 -5.25 6.82
C VAL A 13 -8.55 -5.39 8.22
N GLU A 14 -9.15 -6.26 9.02
CA GLU A 14 -8.58 -6.75 10.27
C GLU A 14 -7.73 -8.00 9.99
N LYS A 15 -6.53 -8.12 10.61
CA LYS A 15 -5.58 -9.21 10.33
C LYS A 15 -5.28 -10.01 11.58
N HIS A 16 -5.36 -11.34 11.42
CA HIS A 16 -5.02 -12.32 12.46
C HIS A 16 -3.95 -13.29 11.95
N ASP A 17 -2.85 -13.41 12.68
CA ASP A 17 -1.71 -14.25 12.31
C ASP A 17 -1.71 -15.55 13.12
N PHE A 18 -1.77 -16.68 12.45
CA PHE A 18 -1.63 -18.02 13.03
C PHE A 18 -0.23 -18.56 12.73
N LYS A 19 0.54 -18.83 13.79
CA LYS A 19 1.90 -19.37 13.68
C LYS A 19 1.87 -20.86 13.40
N LYS A 20 2.95 -21.39 12.81
CA LYS A 20 3.08 -22.80 12.38
C LYS A 20 2.78 -23.82 13.47
N ASP A 21 2.99 -23.48 14.74
CA ASP A 21 2.85 -24.39 15.87
C ASP A 21 1.42 -24.48 16.43
N SER A 22 0.49 -23.61 15.98
CA SER A 22 -0.88 -23.62 16.47
C SER A 22 -1.75 -24.66 15.75
N ALA A 23 -2.75 -25.20 16.46
CA ALA A 23 -3.73 -26.13 15.88
C ALA A 23 -4.48 -25.48 14.72
N GLN A 24 -4.87 -24.22 14.86
CA GLN A 24 -5.55 -23.46 13.82
C GLN A 24 -4.69 -23.30 12.57
N TYR A 25 -3.36 -23.15 12.72
CA TYR A 25 -2.47 -23.09 11.57
C TYR A 25 -2.57 -24.36 10.72
N ARG A 26 -2.56 -25.53 11.36
CA ARG A 26 -2.60 -26.83 10.63
C ARG A 26 -3.86 -26.97 9.79
N GLU A 27 -5.01 -26.63 10.35
CA GLU A 27 -6.29 -26.66 9.64
C GLU A 27 -6.31 -25.64 8.49
N LEU A 28 -5.88 -24.38 8.72
CA LEU A 28 -5.83 -23.34 7.69
C LEU A 28 -4.83 -23.67 6.58
N ASP A 29 -3.67 -24.24 6.89
CA ASP A 29 -2.67 -24.64 5.91
C ASP A 29 -3.16 -25.80 5.03
N GLN A 30 -3.87 -26.77 5.65
CA GLN A 30 -4.52 -27.86 4.94
C GLN A 30 -5.56 -27.35 3.95
N LEU A 31 -6.42 -26.43 4.37
CA LEU A 31 -7.39 -25.79 3.47
C LEU A 31 -6.72 -25.05 2.31
N CYS A 32 -5.62 -24.33 2.58
CA CYS A 32 -4.84 -23.68 1.53
C CYS A 32 -4.20 -24.71 0.56
N PHE A 33 -3.85 -25.90 1.05
CA PHE A 33 -3.35 -26.99 0.22
C PHE A 33 -4.46 -27.56 -0.68
N LEU A 34 -5.65 -27.83 -0.14
CA LEU A 34 -6.82 -28.26 -0.91
C LEU A 34 -7.23 -27.22 -1.97
N SER A 35 -7.20 -25.94 -1.59
CA SER A 35 -7.42 -24.84 -2.54
C SER A 35 -6.43 -24.85 -3.71
N LYS A 36 -5.15 -25.13 -3.44
CA LYS A 36 -4.13 -25.30 -4.50
C LYS A 36 -4.43 -26.51 -5.40
N ASN A 37 -4.90 -27.63 -4.83
CA ASN A 37 -5.28 -28.78 -5.63
C ASN A 37 -6.40 -28.41 -6.60
N LEU A 38 -7.47 -27.81 -6.09
CA LEU A 38 -8.61 -27.36 -6.91
C LEU A 38 -8.17 -26.33 -7.96
N TYR A 39 -7.31 -25.36 -7.59
CA TYR A 39 -6.77 -24.41 -8.55
C TYR A 39 -6.02 -25.11 -9.69
N ASN A 40 -5.18 -26.09 -9.38
CA ASN A 40 -4.43 -26.84 -10.39
C ASN A 40 -5.34 -27.71 -11.27
N ALA A 41 -6.36 -28.34 -10.68
CA ALA A 41 -7.37 -29.12 -11.43
C ALA A 41 -8.15 -28.21 -12.39
N GLY A 42 -8.67 -27.07 -11.90
CA GLY A 42 -9.36 -26.10 -12.76
C GLY A 42 -8.45 -25.52 -13.84
N LEU A 43 -7.19 -25.22 -13.50
CA LEU A 43 -6.22 -24.74 -14.45
C LEU A 43 -5.92 -25.78 -15.55
N TYR A 44 -5.81 -27.05 -15.17
CA TYR A 44 -5.63 -28.16 -16.13
C TYR A 44 -6.80 -28.21 -17.10
N THR A 45 -8.02 -28.27 -16.60
CA THR A 45 -9.24 -28.34 -17.44
C THR A 45 -9.33 -27.16 -18.42
N VAL A 46 -9.13 -25.92 -17.94
CA VAL A 46 -9.17 -24.73 -18.81
C VAL A 46 -8.05 -24.74 -19.85
N ARG A 47 -6.85 -25.24 -19.50
CA ARG A 47 -5.73 -25.35 -20.46
C ARG A 47 -5.99 -26.41 -21.52
N GLN A 48 -6.47 -27.60 -21.13
CA GLN A 48 -6.81 -28.65 -22.09
C GLN A 48 -7.88 -28.18 -23.08
N TYR A 49 -8.95 -27.60 -22.57
CA TYR A 49 -10.01 -27.04 -23.43
C TYR A 49 -9.47 -25.95 -24.36
N PHE A 50 -8.60 -25.07 -23.88
CA PHE A 50 -7.99 -24.03 -24.71
C PHE A 50 -7.08 -24.59 -25.79
N PHE A 51 -6.36 -25.69 -25.53
CA PHE A 51 -5.46 -26.27 -26.51
C PHE A 51 -6.22 -27.12 -27.56
N SER A 52 -7.30 -27.81 -27.15
CA SER A 52 -8.13 -28.59 -28.07
C SER A 52 -9.05 -27.72 -28.94
N GLU A 53 -9.83 -26.85 -28.31
CA GLU A 53 -10.89 -26.08 -28.94
C GLU A 53 -10.47 -24.68 -29.41
N ARG A 54 -9.28 -24.20 -29.01
CA ARG A 54 -8.82 -22.83 -29.24
C ARG A 54 -9.79 -21.76 -28.67
N LYS A 55 -10.67 -22.17 -27.75
CA LYS A 55 -11.68 -21.35 -27.08
C LYS A 55 -11.41 -21.28 -25.59
N PHE A 56 -11.96 -20.25 -24.95
CA PHE A 56 -11.85 -20.08 -23.48
C PHE A 56 -13.04 -20.74 -22.78
N LEU A 57 -12.74 -21.67 -21.87
CA LEU A 57 -13.75 -22.26 -20.99
C LEU A 57 -14.15 -21.25 -19.89
N GLY A 58 -15.40 -20.83 -19.93
CA GLY A 58 -15.92 -19.82 -19.00
C GLY A 58 -16.14 -20.35 -17.58
N TYR A 59 -16.28 -19.42 -16.62
CA TYR A 59 -16.46 -19.77 -15.20
C TYR A 59 -17.69 -20.66 -14.95
N ASN A 60 -18.84 -20.33 -15.55
CA ASN A 60 -20.08 -21.11 -15.35
C ASN A 60 -19.94 -22.53 -15.89
N GLN A 61 -19.39 -22.69 -17.10
CA GLN A 61 -19.14 -24.01 -17.71
C GLN A 61 -18.19 -24.85 -16.84
N LEU A 62 -17.06 -24.26 -16.41
CA LEU A 62 -16.10 -24.94 -15.54
C LEU A 62 -16.72 -25.37 -14.22
N THR A 63 -17.52 -24.50 -13.59
CA THR A 63 -18.15 -24.79 -12.31
C THR A 63 -19.23 -25.87 -12.42
N ASN A 64 -20.05 -25.83 -13.48
CA ASN A 64 -21.07 -26.85 -13.74
C ASN A 64 -20.41 -28.20 -13.99
N GLN A 65 -19.39 -28.25 -14.86
CA GLN A 65 -18.63 -29.47 -15.12
C GLN A 65 -18.07 -30.11 -13.85
N PHE A 66 -17.44 -29.29 -12.96
CA PHE A 66 -16.87 -29.79 -11.69
C PHE A 66 -17.96 -30.23 -10.69
N SER A 67 -19.12 -29.61 -10.73
CA SER A 67 -20.27 -29.98 -9.91
C SER A 67 -20.92 -31.29 -10.38
N GLU A 68 -21.15 -31.44 -11.68
CA GLU A 68 -21.78 -32.60 -12.31
C GLU A 68 -20.90 -33.85 -12.22
N THR A 69 -19.59 -33.70 -12.42
CA THR A 69 -18.62 -34.80 -12.31
C THR A 69 -18.23 -35.12 -10.87
N ASN A 70 -18.80 -34.43 -9.87
CA ASN A 70 -18.42 -34.58 -8.45
C ASN A 70 -16.91 -34.53 -8.22
N GLN A 71 -16.21 -33.61 -8.89
CA GLN A 71 -14.76 -33.52 -8.86
C GLN A 71 -14.25 -33.44 -7.40
N PRO A 72 -13.33 -34.34 -6.97
CA PRO A 72 -12.97 -34.51 -5.57
C PRO A 72 -12.42 -33.24 -4.90
N ASP A 73 -11.51 -32.50 -5.55
CA ASP A 73 -10.93 -31.27 -5.00
C ASP A 73 -11.98 -30.15 -4.88
N PHE A 74 -13.01 -30.16 -5.75
CA PHE A 74 -14.13 -29.22 -5.67
C PHE A 74 -15.02 -29.49 -4.49
N ARG A 75 -15.26 -30.79 -4.16
CA ARG A 75 -16.07 -31.23 -3.03
C ARG A 75 -15.32 -31.12 -1.68
N ALA A 76 -13.99 -31.08 -1.71
CA ALA A 76 -13.15 -30.99 -0.50
C ALA A 76 -13.18 -29.62 0.19
N LEU A 77 -13.82 -28.61 -0.40
CA LEU A 77 -13.90 -27.24 0.12
C LEU A 77 -15.36 -26.79 0.24
N PRO A 78 -15.67 -25.82 1.14
CA PRO A 78 -16.99 -25.20 1.16
C PRO A 78 -17.38 -24.68 -0.21
N ALA A 79 -18.61 -24.93 -0.66
CA ALA A 79 -19.05 -24.69 -2.03
C ALA A 79 -18.71 -23.28 -2.56
N LYS A 80 -18.99 -22.23 -1.77
CA LYS A 80 -18.68 -20.85 -2.15
C LYS A 80 -17.18 -20.57 -2.25
N VAL A 81 -16.37 -21.24 -1.42
CA VAL A 81 -14.90 -21.14 -1.46
C VAL A 81 -14.36 -21.85 -2.71
N ALA A 82 -14.84 -23.07 -3.00
CA ALA A 82 -14.48 -23.83 -4.21
C ALA A 82 -14.83 -23.05 -5.47
N GLN A 83 -16.06 -22.51 -5.55
CA GLN A 83 -16.49 -21.65 -6.66
C GLN A 83 -15.55 -20.45 -6.86
N HIS A 84 -15.11 -19.83 -5.76
CA HIS A 84 -14.20 -18.69 -5.85
C HIS A 84 -12.80 -19.07 -6.37
N VAL A 85 -12.31 -20.26 -6.04
CA VAL A 85 -11.04 -20.78 -6.58
C VAL A 85 -11.13 -20.96 -8.10
N LEU A 86 -12.20 -21.56 -8.61
CA LEU A 86 -12.43 -21.70 -10.07
C LEU A 86 -12.59 -20.34 -10.76
N LYS A 87 -13.28 -19.39 -10.10
CA LYS A 87 -13.38 -18.01 -10.60
C LYS A 87 -12.00 -17.36 -10.76
N LEU A 88 -11.09 -17.59 -9.82
CA LEU A 88 -9.72 -17.07 -9.87
C LEU A 88 -8.93 -17.66 -11.07
N VAL A 89 -9.10 -18.97 -11.37
CA VAL A 89 -8.49 -19.61 -12.56
C VAL A 89 -8.94 -18.86 -13.81
N CYS A 90 -10.25 -18.65 -13.97
CA CYS A 90 -10.81 -17.94 -15.12
C CYS A 90 -10.34 -16.48 -15.21
N GLN A 91 -10.23 -15.79 -14.07
CA GLN A 91 -9.69 -14.41 -14.02
C GLN A 91 -8.23 -14.36 -14.48
N ASN A 92 -7.41 -15.33 -14.07
CA ASN A 92 -6.01 -15.41 -14.51
C ASN A 92 -5.88 -15.60 -16.02
N PHE A 93 -6.76 -16.42 -16.65
CA PHE A 93 -6.80 -16.55 -18.10
C PHE A 93 -7.28 -15.26 -18.78
N LYS A 94 -8.31 -14.60 -18.27
CA LYS A 94 -8.76 -13.31 -18.80
C LYS A 94 -7.63 -12.27 -18.76
N SER A 95 -6.86 -12.21 -17.67
CA SER A 95 -5.69 -11.35 -17.55
C SER A 95 -4.59 -11.71 -18.56
N PHE A 96 -4.36 -13.00 -18.78
CA PHE A 96 -3.42 -13.50 -19.78
C PHE A 96 -3.82 -13.04 -21.21
N PHE A 97 -5.08 -13.18 -21.59
CA PHE A 97 -5.56 -12.74 -22.90
C PHE A 97 -5.51 -11.21 -23.06
N ALA A 98 -5.86 -10.45 -22.02
CA ALA A 98 -5.75 -9.01 -22.05
C ALA A 98 -4.29 -8.53 -22.24
N LEU A 99 -3.33 -9.20 -21.59
CA LEU A 99 -1.91 -8.91 -21.78
C LEU A 99 -1.41 -9.32 -23.18
N LEU A 100 -1.91 -10.41 -23.73
CA LEU A 100 -1.60 -10.81 -25.11
C LEU A 100 -2.11 -9.77 -26.13
N SER A 101 -3.32 -9.25 -25.94
CA SER A 101 -3.88 -8.19 -26.78
C SER A 101 -3.01 -6.93 -26.71
N LYS A 102 -2.66 -6.47 -25.52
CA LYS A 102 -1.76 -5.32 -25.32
C LYS A 102 -0.36 -5.53 -25.92
N LYS A 103 0.13 -6.76 -25.91
CA LYS A 103 1.40 -7.08 -26.57
C LYS A 103 1.28 -6.98 -28.08
N LYS A 104 0.17 -7.42 -28.67
CA LYS A 104 -0.10 -7.31 -30.11
C LYS A 104 -0.24 -5.85 -30.56
N SER A 105 -0.83 -4.98 -29.71
CA SER A 105 -0.94 -3.54 -29.99
C SER A 105 0.34 -2.74 -29.71
N GLY A 106 1.41 -3.39 -29.25
CA GLY A 106 2.68 -2.70 -28.90
C GLY A 106 2.67 -1.94 -27.56
N GLU A 107 1.56 -1.94 -26.83
CA GLU A 107 1.43 -1.27 -25.52
C GLU A 107 2.17 -1.99 -24.39
N TYR A 108 2.57 -3.25 -24.61
CA TYR A 108 3.22 -4.08 -23.59
C TYR A 108 4.35 -4.92 -24.20
N SER A 109 5.59 -4.68 -23.78
CA SER A 109 6.78 -5.33 -24.36
C SER A 109 7.22 -6.65 -23.69
N PRO A 110 6.99 -6.90 -22.35
CA PRO A 110 7.48 -8.12 -21.72
C PRO A 110 6.85 -9.40 -22.26
N ALA A 111 7.52 -10.55 -22.03
CA ALA A 111 7.00 -11.86 -22.42
C ALA A 111 5.76 -12.25 -21.63
N VAL A 112 4.63 -12.45 -22.31
CA VAL A 112 3.38 -12.92 -21.70
C VAL A 112 3.39 -14.44 -21.66
N LYS A 113 3.17 -15.01 -20.47
CA LYS A 113 3.17 -16.46 -20.24
C LYS A 113 1.80 -16.93 -19.76
N ILE A 114 1.37 -18.09 -20.24
CA ILE A 114 0.16 -18.74 -19.75
C ILE A 114 0.23 -19.00 -18.24
N PRO A 115 -0.88 -18.94 -17.49
CA PRO A 115 -0.90 -19.22 -16.06
C PRO A 115 -0.25 -20.56 -15.72
N LYS A 116 0.61 -20.59 -14.68
CA LYS A 116 1.37 -21.77 -14.28
C LYS A 116 0.70 -22.52 -13.15
N TYR A 117 0.93 -23.83 -13.10
CA TYR A 117 0.56 -24.66 -11.95
C TYR A 117 1.34 -24.25 -10.69
N LEU A 118 0.67 -24.35 -9.57
CA LEU A 118 1.31 -24.24 -8.25
C LEU A 118 2.03 -25.55 -7.93
N ALA A 119 3.13 -25.45 -7.17
CA ALA A 119 3.96 -26.60 -6.81
C ALA A 119 3.15 -27.73 -6.13
N LYS A 120 3.36 -28.96 -6.54
CA LYS A 120 2.56 -30.13 -6.10
C LYS A 120 2.54 -30.31 -4.59
N VAL A 121 3.72 -30.27 -3.93
CA VAL A 121 3.87 -30.55 -2.51
C VAL A 121 3.85 -29.27 -1.67
N THR A 122 4.60 -28.24 -2.05
CA THR A 122 4.80 -27.03 -1.26
C THR A 122 3.85 -25.89 -1.59
N GLY A 123 3.13 -25.99 -2.72
CA GLY A 123 2.20 -24.97 -3.16
C GLY A 123 1.01 -24.80 -2.19
N ARG A 124 0.56 -23.57 -2.05
CA ARG A 124 -0.63 -23.17 -1.30
C ARG A 124 -1.34 -22.09 -2.07
N GLN A 125 -2.68 -22.10 -2.05
CA GLN A 125 -3.49 -21.07 -2.68
C GLN A 125 -4.30 -20.33 -1.62
N VAL A 126 -4.54 -19.04 -1.85
CA VAL A 126 -5.39 -18.22 -1.01
C VAL A 126 -6.84 -18.75 -1.06
N LEU A 127 -7.48 -18.82 0.11
CA LEU A 127 -8.92 -19.06 0.17
C LEU A 127 -9.65 -17.73 0.32
N HIS A 128 -10.81 -17.67 -0.29
CA HIS A 128 -11.70 -16.52 -0.19
C HIS A 128 -13.09 -16.99 0.25
N TYR A 129 -13.43 -16.66 1.47
CA TYR A 129 -14.76 -16.87 2.04
C TYR A 129 -15.60 -15.63 1.79
N THR A 130 -16.74 -15.76 1.13
CA THR A 130 -17.74 -14.70 1.02
C THR A 130 -18.48 -14.55 2.35
N SER A 131 -19.24 -13.49 2.53
CA SER A 131 -20.07 -13.29 3.73
C SER A 131 -21.01 -14.49 4.01
N GLN A 132 -21.50 -15.17 2.96
CA GLN A 132 -22.35 -16.37 3.08
C GLN A 132 -21.62 -17.61 3.63
N ALA A 133 -20.30 -17.66 3.50
CA ALA A 133 -19.47 -18.76 3.99
C ALA A 133 -18.84 -18.47 5.36
N VAL A 134 -19.34 -17.44 6.06
CA VAL A 134 -18.86 -17.00 7.37
C VAL A 134 -20.04 -16.87 8.32
N SER A 135 -19.87 -17.28 9.59
CA SER A 135 -20.87 -17.12 10.63
C SER A 135 -20.37 -16.24 11.77
N LEU A 136 -21.18 -15.26 12.15
CA LEU A 136 -20.99 -14.43 13.36
C LEU A 136 -21.89 -14.90 14.53
N ARG A 137 -22.89 -15.75 14.23
CA ARG A 137 -23.94 -16.14 15.18
C ARG A 137 -23.54 -17.31 16.10
N LYS A 138 -22.57 -18.14 15.69
CA LYS A 138 -22.17 -19.34 16.47
C LYS A 138 -21.53 -18.98 17.82
N LYS A 139 -20.81 -17.84 17.88
CA LYS A 139 -20.19 -17.32 19.10
C LYS A 139 -20.07 -15.82 18.99
N GLN A 140 -20.68 -15.07 19.92
CA GLN A 140 -20.61 -13.61 19.92
C GLN A 140 -19.18 -13.10 20.02
N GLY A 141 -18.83 -12.08 19.22
CA GLY A 141 -17.47 -11.52 19.14
C GLY A 141 -16.46 -12.40 18.42
N TYR A 142 -16.94 -13.42 17.67
CA TYR A 142 -16.08 -14.30 16.89
C TYR A 142 -16.61 -14.48 15.47
N VAL A 143 -15.68 -14.56 14.53
CA VAL A 143 -15.90 -14.94 13.14
C VAL A 143 -15.57 -16.43 12.99
N ASN A 144 -16.53 -17.25 12.57
CA ASN A 144 -16.33 -18.66 12.27
C ASN A 144 -16.36 -18.89 10.77
N LEU A 145 -15.38 -19.62 10.26
CA LEU A 145 -15.30 -20.03 8.86
C LEU A 145 -16.11 -21.32 8.65
N SER A 146 -16.93 -21.37 7.60
CA SER A 146 -17.74 -22.56 7.32
C SER A 146 -16.90 -23.82 7.11
N GLN A 147 -17.38 -24.96 7.60
CA GLN A 147 -16.70 -26.26 7.56
C GLN A 147 -15.32 -26.25 8.24
N THR A 148 -15.13 -25.41 9.26
CA THR A 148 -13.93 -25.40 10.10
C THR A 148 -14.29 -25.34 11.58
N SER A 149 -13.33 -25.76 12.43
CA SER A 149 -13.38 -25.57 13.88
C SER A 149 -12.90 -24.17 14.33
N ILE A 150 -12.58 -23.27 13.38
CA ILE A 150 -11.84 -22.04 13.64
C ILE A 150 -12.79 -20.91 14.03
N PHE A 151 -12.54 -20.35 15.21
CA PHE A 151 -13.17 -19.13 15.70
C PHE A 151 -12.12 -18.04 15.86
N ILE A 152 -12.33 -16.91 15.20
CA ILE A 152 -11.41 -15.77 15.19
C ILE A 152 -12.07 -14.64 15.96
N LYS A 153 -11.47 -14.20 17.07
CA LYS A 153 -11.98 -13.07 17.84
C LYS A 153 -11.91 -11.82 16.99
N SER A 154 -13.03 -11.12 16.83
CA SER A 154 -13.14 -9.91 16.01
C SER A 154 -14.26 -9.02 16.52
N ALA A 155 -14.06 -7.72 16.45
CA ALA A 155 -15.07 -6.72 16.74
C ALA A 155 -15.90 -6.32 15.50
N VAL A 156 -15.67 -6.96 14.35
CA VAL A 156 -16.36 -6.66 13.10
C VAL A 156 -17.78 -7.22 13.14
N GLU A 157 -18.77 -6.34 13.06
CA GLU A 157 -20.19 -6.73 13.09
C GLU A 157 -20.71 -7.20 11.73
N LYS A 158 -20.20 -6.64 10.63
CA LYS A 158 -20.61 -6.95 9.26
C LYS A 158 -19.41 -7.33 8.40
N VAL A 159 -19.18 -8.64 8.28
CA VAL A 159 -18.09 -9.18 7.45
C VAL A 159 -18.51 -9.20 6.00
N GLN A 160 -17.69 -8.61 5.12
CA GLN A 160 -17.88 -8.67 3.68
C GLN A 160 -17.22 -9.92 3.06
N PHE A 161 -16.01 -10.21 3.52
CA PHE A 161 -15.27 -11.40 3.10
C PHE A 161 -14.21 -11.78 4.15
N VAL A 162 -13.74 -13.01 4.09
CA VAL A 162 -12.52 -13.43 4.79
C VAL A 162 -11.56 -14.07 3.82
N ARG A 163 -10.29 -13.63 3.84
CA ARG A 163 -9.23 -14.27 3.08
C ARG A 163 -8.28 -15.02 4.01
N VAL A 164 -7.97 -16.25 3.66
CA VAL A 164 -6.93 -17.04 4.32
C VAL A 164 -5.70 -17.01 3.43
N VAL A 165 -4.68 -16.28 3.84
CA VAL A 165 -3.49 -15.99 3.04
C VAL A 165 -2.31 -16.80 3.56
N PRO A 166 -1.86 -17.84 2.82
CA PRO A 166 -0.72 -18.64 3.22
C PRO A 166 0.56 -17.82 3.12
N ARG A 167 1.38 -17.90 4.16
CA ARG A 167 2.72 -17.32 4.21
C ARG A 167 3.70 -18.42 4.60
N LYS A 168 5.00 -18.25 4.33
CA LYS A 168 6.00 -19.32 4.51
C LYS A 168 6.03 -19.95 5.92
N TYR A 169 5.72 -19.19 6.98
CA TYR A 169 5.80 -19.65 8.38
C TYR A 169 4.58 -19.28 9.22
N LYS A 170 3.51 -18.82 8.58
CA LYS A 170 2.25 -18.48 9.22
C LYS A 170 1.14 -18.47 8.19
N VAL A 171 -0.09 -18.53 8.64
CA VAL A 171 -1.25 -18.17 7.84
C VAL A 171 -1.83 -16.87 8.40
N THR A 172 -2.11 -15.92 7.53
CA THR A 172 -2.79 -14.68 7.92
C THR A 172 -4.24 -14.76 7.48
N VAL A 173 -5.16 -14.64 8.42
CA VAL A 173 -6.58 -14.46 8.12
C VAL A 173 -6.88 -12.98 8.09
N GLU A 174 -7.46 -12.52 7.00
CA GLU A 174 -7.82 -11.14 6.73
C GLU A 174 -9.35 -11.03 6.68
N ILE A 175 -9.95 -10.35 7.68
CA ILE A 175 -11.38 -10.10 7.75
C ILE A 175 -11.66 -8.74 7.12
N GLY A 176 -12.31 -8.73 5.97
CA GLY A 176 -12.70 -7.51 5.25
C GLY A 176 -14.08 -7.03 5.68
N TYR A 177 -14.18 -5.75 5.95
CA TYR A 177 -15.43 -5.09 6.32
C TYR A 177 -15.51 -3.68 5.70
N GLU A 178 -16.71 -3.14 5.66
CA GLU A 178 -16.96 -1.76 5.24
C GLU A 178 -17.26 -0.89 6.45
N LYS A 179 -16.76 0.34 6.42
CA LYS A 179 -17.08 1.37 7.39
C LYS A 179 -17.61 2.59 6.64
N GLU A 180 -18.70 3.16 7.11
CA GLU A 180 -19.22 4.41 6.61
C GLU A 180 -18.25 5.54 6.90
N LEU A 181 -18.10 6.43 5.93
CA LEU A 181 -17.27 7.62 6.08
C LEU A 181 -18.15 8.76 6.59
N PRO A 182 -17.62 9.60 7.50
CA PRO A 182 -18.30 10.83 7.87
C PRO A 182 -18.36 11.78 6.68
N GLU A 183 -19.25 12.73 6.72
CA GLU A 183 -19.29 13.83 5.77
C GLU A 183 -17.97 14.61 5.81
N LEU A 184 -17.57 15.14 4.66
CA LEU A 184 -16.34 15.93 4.58
C LEU A 184 -16.48 17.21 5.42
N LYS A 185 -15.48 17.49 6.25
CA LYS A 185 -15.45 18.69 7.10
C LYS A 185 -15.57 19.99 6.31
N SER A 186 -15.06 20.02 5.07
CA SER A 186 -15.15 21.18 4.17
C SER A 186 -16.59 21.54 3.73
N VAL A 187 -17.58 20.67 4.01
CA VAL A 187 -19.00 20.96 3.73
C VAL A 187 -19.60 21.87 4.78
N TYR A 188 -19.20 21.73 6.05
CA TYR A 188 -19.81 22.44 7.18
C TYR A 188 -18.80 23.29 7.99
N LEU A 189 -17.52 23.25 7.67
CA LEU A 189 -16.49 24.08 8.30
C LEU A 189 -15.78 24.95 7.26
N PRO A 190 -15.27 26.12 7.66
CA PRO A 190 -14.35 26.90 6.84
C PRO A 190 -13.15 26.05 6.43
N ARG A 191 -12.72 26.15 5.16
CA ARG A 191 -11.60 25.34 4.66
C ARG A 191 -10.30 25.74 5.33
N LYS A 192 -9.67 24.78 6.01
CA LYS A 192 -8.35 24.90 6.61
C LYS A 192 -7.40 23.88 6.01
N PHE A 193 -6.26 24.35 5.54
CA PHE A 193 -5.30 23.56 4.79
C PHE A 193 -4.06 23.23 5.62
N SER A 194 -3.56 22.02 5.41
CA SER A 194 -2.25 21.58 5.89
C SER A 194 -1.49 20.91 4.76
N ALA A 195 -0.17 20.98 4.74
CA ALA A 195 0.64 20.27 3.76
C ALA A 195 1.70 19.40 4.42
N ILE A 196 2.07 18.32 3.74
CA ILE A 196 3.10 17.38 4.19
C ILE A 196 4.16 17.23 3.11
N ASP A 197 5.43 17.46 3.49
CA ASP A 197 6.62 17.01 2.78
C ASP A 197 7.11 15.69 3.40
N ILE A 198 7.30 14.64 2.59
CA ILE A 198 7.69 13.31 3.04
C ILE A 198 9.17 13.07 2.73
N GLY A 199 9.94 12.72 3.76
CA GLY A 199 11.38 12.53 3.64
C GLY A 199 11.94 11.32 4.37
N VAL A 200 13.27 11.15 4.29
CA VAL A 200 14.00 10.04 4.92
C VAL A 200 14.47 10.37 6.33
N ASP A 201 15.00 11.58 6.54
CA ASP A 201 15.48 12.02 7.85
C ASP A 201 14.33 12.52 8.72
N ASN A 202 13.46 13.31 8.12
CA ASN A 202 12.16 13.66 8.63
C ASN A 202 11.13 12.86 7.84
N LEU A 203 10.40 11.95 8.51
CA LEU A 203 9.40 11.13 7.84
C LEU A 203 8.29 12.00 7.24
N ALA A 204 7.90 13.02 7.96
CA ALA A 204 6.93 14.00 7.51
C ALA A 204 7.20 15.35 8.17
N THR A 205 7.24 16.40 7.38
CA THR A 205 7.21 17.79 7.84
C THR A 205 5.83 18.34 7.51
N VAL A 206 5.09 18.68 8.57
CA VAL A 206 3.69 19.11 8.46
C VAL A 206 3.62 20.60 8.70
N SER A 207 3.11 21.33 7.72
CA SER A 207 2.90 22.79 7.80
C SER A 207 1.41 23.12 7.77
N PHE A 208 1.07 24.24 8.36
CA PHE A 208 -0.26 24.85 8.42
C PHE A 208 -0.18 26.28 7.91
N ALA A 209 -1.30 26.82 7.50
CA ALA A 209 -1.37 28.23 7.11
C ALA A 209 -1.38 29.16 8.33
N ASP A 210 -2.02 28.74 9.43
CA ASP A 210 -2.37 29.54 10.60
C ASP A 210 -1.84 28.98 11.94
N SER A 211 -1.09 27.88 11.91
CA SER A 211 -0.61 27.21 13.12
C SER A 211 0.84 26.78 13.00
N GLU A 212 1.47 26.48 14.12
CA GLU A 212 2.86 26.02 14.17
C GLU A 212 3.06 24.68 13.46
N PRO A 213 4.11 24.56 12.61
CA PRO A 213 4.47 23.34 11.97
C PRO A 213 5.08 22.34 12.96
N PHE A 214 5.10 21.06 12.58
CA PHE A 214 5.83 20.04 13.33
C PHE A 214 6.50 19.03 12.41
N ILE A 215 7.47 18.30 12.97
CA ILE A 215 8.26 17.32 12.25
C ILE A 215 8.09 15.96 12.91
N VAL A 216 7.81 14.94 12.10
CA VAL A 216 7.84 13.54 12.50
C VAL A 216 9.19 12.93 12.09
N ASN A 217 9.95 12.46 13.07
CA ASN A 217 11.30 11.97 12.88
C ASN A 217 11.35 10.71 11.99
N GLY A 218 12.22 10.66 10.99
CA GLY A 218 12.46 9.48 10.13
C GLY A 218 13.65 8.60 10.57
N LYS A 219 14.50 9.08 11.50
CA LYS A 219 15.71 8.35 11.93
C LYS A 219 15.43 6.93 12.47
N PRO A 220 14.32 6.63 13.20
CA PRO A 220 14.00 5.29 13.62
C PRO A 220 13.86 4.30 12.45
N LEU A 221 13.28 4.73 11.33
CA LEU A 221 13.15 3.90 10.11
C LEU A 221 14.51 3.61 9.48
N LYS A 222 15.41 4.60 9.48
CA LYS A 222 16.79 4.42 9.01
C LYS A 222 17.53 3.40 9.88
N SER A 223 17.42 3.50 11.19
CA SER A 223 18.05 2.57 12.15
C SER A 223 17.54 1.13 11.93
N ILE A 224 16.22 0.95 11.80
CA ILE A 224 15.61 -0.36 11.52
C ILE A 224 16.17 -0.96 10.22
N ASN A 225 16.28 -0.15 9.16
CA ASN A 225 16.81 -0.60 7.87
C ASN A 225 18.32 -0.89 7.92
N GLN A 226 19.10 -0.07 8.59
CA GLN A 226 20.55 -0.29 8.74
C GLN A 226 20.83 -1.59 9.52
N PHE A 227 20.14 -1.82 10.63
CA PHE A 227 20.23 -3.08 11.37
C PHE A 227 19.87 -4.28 10.49
N PHE A 228 18.72 -4.19 9.78
CA PHE A 228 18.30 -5.23 8.87
C PHE A 228 19.36 -5.53 7.81
N ASN A 229 19.90 -4.50 7.14
CA ASN A 229 20.87 -4.65 6.07
C ASN A 229 22.16 -5.29 6.59
N LYS A 230 22.66 -4.86 7.76
CA LYS A 230 23.88 -5.43 8.41
C LYS A 230 23.72 -6.94 8.69
N ILE A 231 22.62 -7.32 9.35
CA ILE A 231 22.38 -8.73 9.69
C ILE A 231 22.07 -9.57 8.45
N ASN A 232 21.29 -9.03 7.50
CA ASN A 232 20.97 -9.75 6.25
C ASN A 232 22.23 -9.99 5.39
N ALA A 233 23.15 -9.03 5.33
CA ALA A 233 24.43 -9.18 4.63
C ALA A 233 25.30 -10.29 5.25
N ARG A 234 25.35 -10.33 6.59
CA ARG A 234 26.05 -11.41 7.32
C ARG A 234 25.45 -12.79 7.01
N LEU A 235 24.12 -12.93 7.12
CA LEU A 235 23.44 -14.19 6.83
C LEU A 235 23.62 -14.64 5.37
N LEU A 236 23.64 -13.70 4.42
CA LEU A 236 23.94 -13.99 3.01
C LEU A 236 25.39 -14.46 2.82
N SER A 237 26.35 -13.83 3.50
CA SER A 237 27.76 -14.25 3.46
C SER A 237 27.95 -15.66 4.04
N GLU A 238 27.36 -15.95 5.21
CA GLU A 238 27.36 -17.27 5.83
C GLU A 238 26.76 -18.35 4.90
N GLN A 239 25.64 -18.05 4.26
CA GLN A 239 24.98 -18.96 3.30
C GLN A 239 25.84 -19.22 2.07
N ARG A 240 26.50 -18.20 1.51
CA ARG A 240 27.38 -18.34 0.33
C ARG A 240 28.65 -19.19 0.61
N LYS A 241 29.14 -19.19 1.84
CA LYS A 241 30.25 -20.08 2.24
C LYS A 241 29.87 -21.55 2.18
N ILE A 242 28.58 -21.87 2.46
CA ILE A 242 28.06 -23.25 2.43
C ILE A 242 27.65 -23.65 1.01
N ASN A 243 27.00 -22.75 0.27
CA ASN A 243 26.54 -22.98 -1.10
C ASN A 243 26.57 -21.67 -1.89
N THR A 244 27.58 -21.53 -2.76
CA THR A 244 27.83 -20.33 -3.58
C THR A 244 26.69 -20.01 -4.55
N GLN A 245 25.95 -21.03 -5.01
CA GLN A 245 24.85 -20.88 -5.99
C GLN A 245 23.46 -20.75 -5.33
N SER A 246 23.36 -20.86 -4.01
CA SER A 246 22.05 -20.81 -3.34
C SER A 246 21.43 -19.43 -3.39
N THR A 247 20.31 -19.31 -4.09
CA THR A 247 19.44 -18.12 -4.12
C THR A 247 18.30 -18.21 -3.09
N THR A 248 18.18 -19.34 -2.38
CA THR A 248 17.08 -19.62 -1.45
C THR A 248 17.27 -18.91 -0.11
N ARG A 249 16.33 -18.08 0.29
CA ARG A 249 16.36 -17.40 1.59
C ARG A 249 16.15 -18.38 2.75
N THR A 250 16.98 -18.29 3.78
CA THR A 250 16.88 -19.10 5.00
C THR A 250 15.71 -18.65 5.89
N ILE A 251 15.32 -19.51 6.86
CA ILE A 251 14.30 -19.19 7.89
C ILE A 251 14.70 -17.92 8.68
N LYS A 252 15.99 -17.83 9.06
CA LYS A 252 16.53 -16.66 9.78
C LYS A 252 16.33 -15.36 8.97
N MET A 253 16.60 -15.37 7.65
CA MET A 253 16.40 -14.22 6.78
C MET A 253 14.93 -13.83 6.65
N PHE A 254 14.01 -14.81 6.54
CA PHE A 254 12.56 -14.52 6.52
C PHE A 254 12.08 -13.91 7.83
N THR A 255 12.54 -14.46 8.96
CA THR A 255 12.19 -13.95 10.29
C THR A 255 12.71 -12.52 10.49
N LEU A 256 13.94 -12.25 10.03
CA LEU A 256 14.54 -10.91 10.08
C LEU A 256 13.74 -9.92 9.24
N SER A 257 13.39 -10.29 8.00
CA SER A 257 12.54 -9.44 7.12
C SER A 257 11.18 -9.14 7.75
N ARG A 258 10.52 -10.15 8.32
CA ARG A 258 9.22 -9.98 9.00
C ARG A 258 9.33 -9.04 10.21
N LYS A 259 10.36 -9.19 11.04
CA LYS A 259 10.59 -8.30 12.19
C LYS A 259 10.80 -6.85 11.74
N ARG A 260 11.57 -6.65 10.67
CA ARG A 260 11.76 -5.34 10.06
C ARG A 260 10.42 -4.73 9.59
N ASP A 261 9.67 -5.48 8.79
CA ASP A 261 8.41 -5.01 8.21
C ASP A 261 7.36 -4.68 9.29
N ASN A 262 7.30 -5.49 10.36
CA ASN A 262 6.41 -5.22 11.49
C ASN A 262 6.80 -3.92 12.22
N ARG A 263 8.10 -3.68 12.47
CA ARG A 263 8.58 -2.44 13.11
C ARG A 263 8.29 -1.20 12.26
N ILE A 264 8.51 -1.28 10.93
CA ILE A 264 8.19 -0.19 10.01
C ILE A 264 6.68 0.09 10.02
N ASN A 265 5.85 -0.96 9.95
CA ASN A 265 4.40 -0.81 9.98
C ASN A 265 3.91 -0.20 11.30
N ASP A 266 4.42 -0.66 12.44
CA ASP A 266 4.08 -0.09 13.75
C ASP A 266 4.42 1.41 13.81
N TYR A 267 5.62 1.77 13.35
CA TYR A 267 6.03 3.17 13.30
C TYR A 267 5.12 4.01 12.39
N PHE A 268 4.78 3.50 11.21
CA PHE A 268 3.87 4.19 10.28
C PHE A 268 2.46 4.35 10.86
N HIS A 269 1.94 3.33 11.55
CA HIS A 269 0.64 3.42 12.20
C HIS A 269 0.61 4.49 13.29
N LYS A 270 1.67 4.57 14.13
CA LYS A 270 1.83 5.57 15.17
C LYS A 270 1.98 6.97 14.58
N ALA A 271 2.91 7.14 13.63
CA ALA A 271 3.17 8.42 12.97
C ALA A 271 1.94 8.96 12.24
N SER A 272 1.27 8.13 11.42
CA SER A 272 0.08 8.56 10.68
C SER A 272 -1.11 8.87 11.61
N ARG A 273 -1.28 8.13 12.73
CA ARG A 273 -2.33 8.46 13.71
C ARG A 273 -2.01 9.76 14.44
N TYR A 274 -0.76 9.97 14.84
CA TYR A 274 -0.33 11.22 15.45
C TYR A 274 -0.60 12.41 14.54
N ILE A 275 -0.21 12.33 13.25
CA ILE A 275 -0.46 13.40 12.27
C ILE A 275 -1.96 13.68 12.18
N VAL A 276 -2.78 12.65 11.96
CA VAL A 276 -4.22 12.84 11.82
C VAL A 276 -4.86 13.44 13.07
N ASN A 277 -4.43 13.04 14.26
CA ASN A 277 -4.92 13.65 15.50
C ASN A 277 -4.56 15.15 15.58
N GLN A 278 -3.34 15.53 15.13
CA GLN A 278 -2.93 16.93 15.06
C GLN A 278 -3.74 17.73 14.03
N LEU A 279 -4.12 17.10 12.89
CA LEU A 279 -5.00 17.73 11.90
C LEU A 279 -6.42 17.94 12.46
N VAL A 280 -6.96 16.93 13.15
CA VAL A 280 -8.29 17.01 13.78
C VAL A 280 -8.35 18.09 14.85
N SER A 281 -7.35 18.15 15.75
CA SER A 281 -7.30 19.15 16.84
C SER A 281 -7.20 20.59 16.35
N ARG A 282 -6.73 20.82 15.11
CA ARG A 282 -6.63 22.13 14.46
C ARG A 282 -7.78 22.40 13.48
N ASN A 283 -8.79 21.53 13.44
CA ASN A 283 -9.93 21.62 12.51
C ASN A 283 -9.51 21.71 11.04
N VAL A 284 -8.45 21.01 10.65
CA VAL A 284 -8.01 20.90 9.25
C VAL A 284 -9.08 20.14 8.45
N THR A 285 -9.44 20.70 7.31
CA THR A 285 -10.42 20.11 6.37
C THR A 285 -9.75 19.46 5.18
N ASP A 286 -8.58 19.95 4.78
CA ASP A 286 -7.88 19.55 3.58
C ASP A 286 -6.39 19.31 3.87
N LEU A 287 -5.89 18.11 3.57
CA LEU A 287 -4.48 17.74 3.68
C LEU A 287 -3.87 17.63 2.28
N ILE A 288 -2.78 18.34 2.03
CA ILE A 288 -2.04 18.31 0.77
C ILE A 288 -0.77 17.49 0.99
N VAL A 289 -0.56 16.45 0.19
CA VAL A 289 0.61 15.56 0.30
C VAL A 289 1.46 15.70 -0.95
N GLY A 290 2.70 16.11 -0.79
CA GLY A 290 3.70 16.09 -1.86
C GLY A 290 4.10 14.65 -2.18
N HIS A 291 4.04 14.27 -3.45
CA HIS A 291 4.45 12.94 -3.90
C HIS A 291 4.94 12.96 -5.33
N ASN A 292 6.06 12.29 -5.57
CA ASN A 292 6.57 12.08 -6.92
C ASN A 292 6.43 10.59 -7.29
N ASN A 293 5.62 10.29 -8.31
CA ASN A 293 5.37 8.90 -8.77
C ASN A 293 6.65 8.15 -9.19
N LYS A 294 7.74 8.87 -9.49
CA LYS A 294 9.03 8.31 -9.93
C LYS A 294 10.11 8.34 -8.85
N TRP A 295 9.77 8.61 -7.61
CA TRP A 295 10.72 8.74 -6.50
C TRP A 295 11.80 7.66 -6.40
N LYS A 296 11.49 6.44 -6.86
CA LYS A 296 12.40 5.29 -6.78
C LYS A 296 13.05 4.90 -8.10
N GLN A 297 12.73 5.61 -9.18
CA GLN A 297 13.30 5.37 -10.49
C GLN A 297 14.33 6.48 -10.77
N ASP A 298 15.51 6.11 -11.27
CA ASP A 298 16.58 7.04 -11.69
C ASP A 298 17.15 7.97 -10.59
N THR A 299 17.20 7.52 -9.34
CA THR A 299 17.78 8.31 -8.25
C THR A 299 19.32 8.17 -8.22
N THR A 300 20.02 9.29 -8.48
CA THR A 300 21.49 9.40 -8.44
C THR A 300 22.04 9.88 -7.08
N LEU A 301 21.35 9.55 -5.99
CA LEU A 301 21.66 10.06 -4.63
C LEU A 301 22.86 9.35 -3.93
N GLY A 302 23.61 8.50 -4.66
CA GLY A 302 24.70 7.70 -4.11
C GLY A 302 24.23 6.42 -3.40
N LYS A 303 25.07 5.37 -3.38
CA LYS A 303 24.69 4.00 -2.96
C LYS A 303 24.02 3.94 -1.58
N LYS A 304 24.54 4.63 -0.56
CA LYS A 304 24.06 4.59 0.83
C LYS A 304 22.70 5.31 0.99
N THR A 305 22.54 6.46 0.35
CA THR A 305 21.30 7.24 0.39
C THR A 305 20.19 6.54 -0.39
N ASN A 306 20.50 6.00 -1.58
CA ASN A 306 19.57 5.21 -2.38
C ASN A 306 19.08 3.97 -1.62
N GLN A 307 19.97 3.25 -0.95
CA GLN A 307 19.60 2.07 -0.17
C GLN A 307 18.62 2.42 0.97
N ASN A 308 18.83 3.52 1.68
CA ASN A 308 17.93 3.99 2.73
C ASN A 308 16.58 4.44 2.16
N PHE A 309 16.60 5.21 1.07
CA PHE A 309 15.41 5.77 0.43
C PHE A 309 14.51 4.69 -0.18
N VAL A 310 15.09 3.80 -1.00
CA VAL A 310 14.35 2.73 -1.70
C VAL A 310 13.74 1.73 -0.72
N SER A 311 14.37 1.52 0.45
CA SER A 311 13.91 0.53 1.44
C SER A 311 12.73 0.97 2.29
N ILE A 312 12.37 2.27 2.32
CA ILE A 312 11.20 2.79 3.05
C ILE A 312 9.98 2.78 2.12
N PRO A 313 8.87 2.09 2.48
CA PRO A 313 7.68 2.01 1.64
C PRO A 313 6.77 3.24 1.81
N PHE A 314 7.19 4.42 1.34
CA PHE A 314 6.46 5.70 1.50
C PHE A 314 5.02 5.65 0.99
N ASN A 315 4.74 4.97 -0.13
CA ASN A 315 3.37 4.84 -0.64
C ASN A 315 2.42 4.22 0.41
N ARG A 316 2.92 3.22 1.18
CA ARG A 316 2.13 2.63 2.28
C ARG A 316 1.85 3.65 3.39
N PHE A 317 2.78 4.54 3.68
CA PHE A 317 2.57 5.61 4.65
C PHE A 317 1.53 6.62 4.16
N ILE A 318 1.60 7.01 2.89
CA ILE A 318 0.61 7.87 2.22
C ILE A 318 -0.78 7.21 2.25
N ASP A 319 -0.88 5.92 1.88
CA ASP A 319 -2.14 5.17 1.96
C ASP A 319 -2.73 5.18 3.38
N MET A 320 -1.86 5.08 4.41
CA MET A 320 -2.30 5.14 5.82
C MET A 320 -2.81 6.53 6.20
N LEU A 321 -2.20 7.59 5.71
CA LEU A 321 -2.71 8.96 5.88
C LEU A 321 -4.06 9.12 5.19
N CYS A 322 -4.16 8.71 3.92
CA CYS A 322 -5.39 8.84 3.12
C CYS A 322 -6.59 8.19 3.82
N TYR A 323 -6.49 6.90 4.20
CA TYR A 323 -7.64 6.24 4.80
C TYR A 323 -7.99 6.78 6.19
N LYS A 324 -6.97 7.16 6.99
CA LYS A 324 -7.21 7.72 8.33
C LYS A 324 -7.80 9.12 8.27
N CYS A 325 -7.37 9.95 7.33
CA CYS A 325 -7.99 11.26 7.06
C CYS A 325 -9.43 11.10 6.59
N ALA A 326 -9.71 10.17 5.68
CA ALA A 326 -11.07 9.88 5.22
C ALA A 326 -12.00 9.50 6.39
N LEU A 327 -11.51 8.68 7.34
CA LEU A 327 -12.26 8.30 8.55
C LEU A 327 -12.57 9.48 9.49
N GLU A 328 -11.87 10.60 9.35
CA GLU A 328 -12.09 11.83 10.13
C GLU A 328 -12.74 12.95 9.28
N GLY A 329 -13.21 12.66 8.07
CA GLY A 329 -13.83 13.63 7.16
C GLY A 329 -12.86 14.66 6.59
N ILE A 330 -11.55 14.36 6.55
CA ILE A 330 -10.51 15.24 6.00
C ILE A 330 -10.23 14.82 4.56
N SER A 331 -10.33 15.75 3.62
CA SER A 331 -9.97 15.56 2.21
C SER A 331 -8.45 15.46 2.05
N VAL A 332 -7.97 14.53 1.21
CA VAL A 332 -6.52 14.40 0.91
C VAL A 332 -6.26 14.66 -0.56
N HIS A 333 -5.33 15.58 -0.83
CA HIS A 333 -4.90 15.97 -2.17
C HIS A 333 -3.45 15.57 -2.38
N ILE A 334 -3.20 14.64 -3.31
CA ILE A 334 -1.83 14.23 -3.66
C ILE A 334 -1.40 15.04 -4.88
N ILE A 335 -0.28 15.78 -4.75
CA ILE A 335 0.24 16.63 -5.81
C ILE A 335 1.69 16.28 -6.15
N ASP A 336 2.11 16.63 -7.36
CA ASP A 336 3.51 16.55 -7.76
C ASP A 336 4.35 17.58 -6.99
N GLU A 337 5.41 17.11 -6.34
CA GLU A 337 6.31 17.93 -5.50
C GLU A 337 7.53 18.49 -6.25
N SER A 338 7.57 18.38 -7.59
CA SER A 338 8.70 18.88 -8.35
C SER A 338 8.98 20.35 -8.04
N TYR A 339 10.26 20.67 -7.83
CA TYR A 339 10.82 21.99 -7.50
C TYR A 339 10.44 22.59 -6.13
N THR A 340 9.57 22.00 -5.34
CA THR A 340 9.14 22.55 -4.03
C THR A 340 10.29 22.72 -3.04
N SER A 341 11.29 21.84 -3.06
CA SER A 341 12.49 21.92 -2.21
C SER A 341 13.52 22.94 -2.70
N LYS A 342 13.41 23.40 -3.97
CA LYS A 342 14.35 24.38 -4.58
C LYS A 342 13.82 25.80 -4.52
N ALA A 343 12.52 25.98 -4.71
CA ALA A 343 11.86 27.28 -4.66
C ALA A 343 11.87 27.87 -3.25
N SER A 344 11.99 29.19 -3.14
CA SER A 344 11.88 29.90 -1.88
C SER A 344 10.43 30.20 -1.54
N PHE A 345 9.97 29.70 -0.39
CA PHE A 345 8.64 30.05 0.12
C PHE A 345 8.56 31.52 0.51
N LEU A 346 9.57 32.01 1.26
CA LEU A 346 9.61 33.39 1.75
C LEU A 346 9.66 34.39 0.59
N ASP A 347 10.46 34.13 -0.44
CA ASP A 347 10.63 35.00 -1.59
C ASP A 347 9.49 34.85 -2.63
N ARG A 348 8.53 33.96 -2.38
CA ARG A 348 7.37 33.68 -3.23
C ARG A 348 7.74 33.25 -4.68
N ASP A 349 8.84 32.50 -4.83
CA ASP A 349 9.22 31.98 -6.13
C ASP A 349 8.08 31.24 -6.82
N PHE A 350 7.92 31.37 -8.14
CA PHE A 350 7.01 30.52 -8.91
C PHE A 350 7.52 29.07 -8.90
N ILE A 351 6.61 28.10 -8.70
CA ILE A 351 6.94 26.69 -8.61
C ILE A 351 6.49 25.97 -9.89
N PRO A 352 7.41 25.66 -10.82
CA PRO A 352 7.04 25.01 -12.08
C PRO A 352 6.64 23.55 -11.85
N THR A 353 5.91 23.00 -12.81
CA THR A 353 5.63 21.55 -12.88
C THR A 353 6.64 20.91 -13.81
N TYR A 354 7.24 19.79 -13.41
CA TYR A 354 8.21 19.09 -14.25
C TYR A 354 7.52 18.43 -15.46
N THR A 355 7.97 18.77 -16.65
CA THR A 355 7.63 18.06 -17.89
C THR A 355 8.89 17.45 -18.50
N LYS A 356 8.78 16.29 -19.16
CA LYS A 356 9.94 15.62 -19.80
C LYS A 356 10.56 16.45 -20.93
N VAL A 357 9.82 17.40 -21.45
CA VAL A 357 10.21 18.27 -22.58
C VAL A 357 10.90 19.55 -22.11
N ASP A 358 10.82 19.89 -20.81
CA ASP A 358 11.40 21.10 -20.25
C ASP A 358 12.92 21.01 -20.13
N LEU A 359 13.62 21.55 -21.12
CA LEU A 359 15.07 21.82 -21.08
C LEU A 359 15.42 23.11 -20.32
N VAL A 360 14.41 23.81 -19.77
CA VAL A 360 14.59 25.08 -19.08
C VAL A 360 15.19 24.90 -17.70
N LYS A 361 16.35 25.48 -17.45
CA LYS A 361 16.94 25.56 -16.09
C LYS A 361 16.24 26.66 -15.31
N HIS A 362 15.31 26.28 -14.42
CA HIS A 362 14.65 27.23 -13.53
C HIS A 362 15.63 27.79 -12.49
N LYS A 363 15.65 29.11 -12.34
CA LYS A 363 16.43 29.83 -11.31
C LYS A 363 15.50 30.20 -10.16
N PHE A 364 15.95 30.01 -8.92
CA PHE A 364 15.22 30.34 -7.70
C PHE A 364 15.99 31.39 -6.89
N SER A 365 15.27 32.22 -6.15
CA SER A 365 15.85 33.34 -5.41
C SER A 365 16.59 32.88 -4.14
N GLY A 366 16.16 31.80 -3.49
CA GLY A 366 16.82 31.24 -2.32
C GLY A 366 17.71 30.04 -2.62
N ARG A 367 18.43 29.55 -1.61
CA ARG A 367 19.24 28.34 -1.75
C ARG A 367 19.33 27.53 -0.45
N ARG A 368 19.46 26.23 -0.58
CA ARG A 368 19.81 25.33 0.51
C ARG A 368 21.29 25.52 0.87
N LYS A 369 21.61 26.06 2.06
CA LYS A 369 23.00 26.25 2.50
C LYS A 369 23.66 24.93 2.88
N TYR A 370 22.97 24.12 3.69
CA TYR A 370 23.33 22.74 4.02
C TYR A 370 22.06 21.95 4.33
N ARG A 371 22.25 20.68 4.62
CA ARG A 371 21.12 19.80 4.92
C ARG A 371 20.34 20.32 6.12
N GLY A 372 19.05 20.55 5.94
CA GLY A 372 18.15 21.07 6.95
C GLY A 372 17.99 22.58 6.99
N LEU A 373 18.84 23.38 6.31
CA LEU A 373 18.74 24.84 6.30
C LEU A 373 18.59 25.41 4.90
N TYR A 374 17.52 26.14 4.68
CA TYR A 374 17.25 26.94 3.48
C TYR A 374 17.37 28.43 3.81
N LYS A 375 18.06 29.22 2.98
CA LYS A 375 18.20 30.66 3.14
C LYS A 375 17.52 31.39 2.01
N SER A 376 16.59 32.28 2.33
CA SER A 376 16.00 33.25 1.42
C SER A 376 17.04 34.27 1.02
N LYS A 377 17.02 34.73 -0.23
CA LYS A 377 17.91 35.77 -0.73
C LYS A 377 17.36 37.17 -0.43
N ILE A 378 16.05 37.36 -0.59
CA ILE A 378 15.40 38.67 -0.42
C ILE A 378 15.31 39.03 1.07
N PHE A 379 14.70 38.15 1.86
CA PHE A 379 14.50 38.41 3.29
C PHE A 379 15.71 38.10 4.16
N GLN A 380 16.78 37.50 3.60
CA GLN A 380 17.99 37.06 4.32
C GLN A 380 17.71 36.11 5.52
N GLN A 381 16.47 35.62 5.64
CA GLN A 381 16.04 34.71 6.70
C GLN A 381 16.37 33.27 6.39
N ALA A 382 16.63 32.49 7.42
CA ALA A 382 16.83 31.06 7.33
C ALA A 382 15.57 30.32 7.77
N LEU A 383 15.24 29.23 7.07
CA LEU A 383 14.09 28.39 7.30
C LEU A 383 14.54 26.92 7.30
N ASN A 384 13.89 26.07 8.07
CA ASN A 384 14.11 24.65 7.92
C ASN A 384 13.77 24.22 6.46
N ALA A 385 14.70 23.49 5.82
CA ALA A 385 14.60 23.19 4.40
C ALA A 385 13.40 22.29 4.07
N ASP A 386 13.02 21.38 4.97
CA ASP A 386 11.88 20.49 4.75
C ASP A 386 10.56 21.23 5.04
N LEU A 387 10.59 22.22 5.93
CA LEU A 387 9.46 23.14 6.12
C LEU A 387 9.27 24.05 4.89
N ASN A 388 10.36 24.57 4.30
CA ASN A 388 10.27 25.28 3.04
C ASN A 388 9.61 24.43 1.96
N GLY A 389 9.97 23.14 1.86
CA GLY A 389 9.34 22.17 0.97
C GLY A 389 7.85 22.00 1.23
N SER A 390 7.45 21.77 2.48
CA SER A 390 6.06 21.58 2.88
C SER A 390 5.18 22.81 2.58
N LEU A 391 5.66 24.01 2.91
CA LEU A 391 4.94 25.26 2.60
C LEU A 391 4.83 25.50 1.09
N ASN A 392 5.86 25.15 0.32
CA ASN A 392 5.83 25.23 -1.14
C ASN A 392 4.88 24.19 -1.75
N ILE A 393 4.74 23.00 -1.17
CA ILE A 393 3.71 22.02 -1.56
C ILE A 393 2.33 22.67 -1.43
N MET A 394 2.05 23.34 -0.31
CA MET A 394 0.80 24.06 -0.11
C MET A 394 0.60 25.15 -1.18
N ARG A 395 1.60 25.99 -1.42
CA ARG A 395 1.53 27.04 -2.46
C ARG A 395 1.29 26.47 -3.85
N LYS A 396 2.00 25.41 -4.22
CA LYS A 396 1.84 24.74 -5.52
C LYS A 396 0.43 24.20 -5.72
N PHE A 397 -0.21 23.70 -4.67
CA PHE A 397 -1.60 23.29 -4.73
C PHE A 397 -2.53 24.44 -5.14
N PHE A 398 -2.37 25.61 -4.54
CA PHE A 398 -3.17 26.80 -4.91
C PHE A 398 -2.82 27.37 -6.28
N GLN A 399 -1.55 27.33 -6.69
CA GLN A 399 -1.17 27.71 -8.05
C GLN A 399 -1.86 26.86 -9.13
N ASN A 400 -2.09 25.57 -8.83
CA ASN A 400 -2.74 24.66 -9.76
C ASN A 400 -4.28 24.62 -9.63
N ASN A 401 -4.84 25.26 -8.61
CA ASN A 401 -6.28 25.27 -8.30
C ASN A 401 -6.75 26.71 -8.00
N LEU A 402 -6.76 27.55 -9.02
CA LEU A 402 -7.07 28.99 -8.92
C LEU A 402 -8.48 29.29 -8.39
N GLU A 403 -9.40 28.32 -8.48
CA GLU A 403 -10.76 28.43 -7.94
C GLU A 403 -10.80 28.36 -6.40
N ILE A 404 -9.72 27.91 -5.76
CA ILE A 404 -9.62 27.79 -4.30
C ILE A 404 -8.81 28.97 -3.77
N CYS A 405 -9.46 29.82 -2.96
CA CYS A 405 -8.77 30.96 -2.34
C CYS A 405 -7.64 30.47 -1.42
N PRO A 406 -6.39 30.91 -1.63
CA PRO A 406 -5.28 30.53 -0.75
C PRO A 406 -5.49 31.14 0.64
N PRO A 407 -5.15 30.40 1.72
CA PRO A 407 -5.21 30.94 3.08
C PRO A 407 -4.19 32.08 3.26
N ALA A 408 -4.52 33.01 4.15
CA ALA A 408 -3.55 33.98 4.61
C ALA A 408 -2.48 33.24 5.45
N PHE A 409 -1.24 33.26 4.99
CA PHE A 409 -0.12 32.69 5.76
C PHE A 409 0.25 33.66 6.88
N SER A 410 0.33 33.18 8.13
CA SER A 410 0.81 33.98 9.24
C SER A 410 2.28 34.35 9.01
N ARG A 411 2.65 35.62 9.29
CA ARG A 411 4.04 36.08 9.14
C ARG A 411 4.91 35.70 10.36
N ASN A 412 4.32 35.19 11.44
CA ASN A 412 5.00 34.93 12.72
C ASN A 412 5.47 33.47 12.85
N TRP A 413 6.31 33.02 11.91
CA TRP A 413 7.05 31.77 12.09
C TRP A 413 8.36 32.09 12.82
N HIS A 414 8.34 32.05 14.15
CA HIS A 414 9.55 32.06 14.94
C HIS A 414 10.18 30.67 14.92
N PHE A 415 11.40 30.58 14.41
CA PHE A 415 12.21 29.35 14.36
C PHE A 415 13.48 29.52 15.19
#